data_c1ea96366bce2623acd8ac1d72e9597e
#
_entry.id   c1ea96366bce2623acd8ac1d72e9597e
#
_cell.length_a   1.000
_cell.length_b   1.000
_cell.length_c   1.000
_cell.angle_alpha   90.00
_cell.angle_beta   90.00
_cell.angle_gamma   90.00
#
_symmetry.space_group_name_H-M   'P 1'
#
loop_
_entity.id
_entity.type
_entity.pdbx_description
1 polymer ?
#
loop_
_entity_poly.entity_id
_entity_poly.type
_entity_poly.pdbx_seq_one_letter_code
_entity_poly.pdbx_strand_id
1 'polypeptide(L)'
;MNYISTRNNQKNFSFKDVFLKGLADDGGLFVPKSIKQFQKEELDNLKNLSYNDLAAEIIYPFIGDFISKDDLISMISKSYSNFRSDDVVKISNLGNLKVLELFHGPTLAFKDIAMQLIGNFYQYHLDRDQKKINIIVATSGDTGAAAIDALKGKSNLNVFVLHPNNKISPVQRRLMTIHEENNVFNIAVEGNFDDCQNLVKAMFNDEKFSKAINMSGVNSINSVSYTHLTLPTTSPV
;
A
#
# COMPACT_ATOMS: atom_id res chain seq x y z
N MET A 1 -12.20 13.74 -4.38
CA MET A 1 -10.99 14.29 -3.70
C MET A 1 -9.97 14.70 -4.75
N ASN A 2 -9.29 15.84 -4.57
CA ASN A 2 -8.18 16.28 -5.42
C ASN A 2 -6.86 16.12 -4.68
N TYR A 3 -5.83 15.72 -5.42
CA TYR A 3 -4.45 15.56 -4.96
C TYR A 3 -3.54 16.58 -5.63
N ILE A 4 -2.47 16.94 -4.96
CA ILE A 4 -1.43 17.85 -5.46
C ILE A 4 -0.05 17.23 -5.22
N SER A 5 0.96 17.69 -5.96
CA SER A 5 2.34 17.36 -5.63
C SER A 5 2.85 18.26 -4.49
N THR A 6 3.69 17.72 -3.62
CA THR A 6 4.39 18.50 -2.58
C THR A 6 5.36 19.54 -3.15
N ARG A 7 5.73 19.41 -4.43
CA ARG A 7 6.61 20.36 -5.13
C ARG A 7 5.86 21.33 -6.04
N ASN A 8 4.62 20.97 -6.44
CA ASN A 8 3.79 21.81 -7.29
C ASN A 8 2.30 21.65 -6.92
N ASN A 9 1.72 22.66 -6.31
CA ASN A 9 0.34 22.66 -5.84
C ASN A 9 -0.68 23.21 -6.86
N GLN A 10 -0.24 23.64 -8.02
CA GLN A 10 -1.14 24.23 -9.04
C GLN A 10 -1.90 23.18 -9.84
N LYS A 11 -1.30 21.99 -10.01
CA LYS A 11 -1.92 20.90 -10.75
C LYS A 11 -2.68 19.97 -9.80
N ASN A 12 -3.94 19.67 -10.17
CA ASN A 12 -4.77 18.72 -9.44
C ASN A 12 -4.73 17.35 -10.14
N PHE A 13 -4.78 16.29 -9.34
CA PHE A 13 -4.80 14.90 -9.79
C PHE A 13 -5.97 14.17 -9.15
N SER A 14 -6.53 13.19 -9.85
CA SER A 14 -7.50 12.25 -9.27
C SER A 14 -6.80 11.19 -8.41
N PHE A 15 -7.55 10.49 -7.56
CA PHE A 15 -7.01 9.33 -6.84
C PHE A 15 -6.46 8.27 -7.81
N LYS A 16 -7.17 8.00 -8.92
CA LYS A 16 -6.71 7.05 -9.95
C LYS A 16 -5.33 7.41 -10.48
N ASP A 17 -5.12 8.70 -10.82
CA ASP A 17 -3.82 9.15 -11.33
C ASP A 17 -2.70 8.95 -10.31
N VAL A 18 -2.98 9.33 -9.06
CA VAL A 18 -2.03 9.23 -7.95
C VAL A 18 -1.68 7.78 -7.64
N PHE A 19 -2.69 6.92 -7.59
CA PHE A 19 -2.53 5.51 -7.29
C PHE A 19 -1.69 4.77 -8.32
N LEU A 20 -1.93 5.05 -9.62
CA LEU A 20 -1.22 4.37 -10.70
C LEU A 20 0.19 4.93 -10.93
N LYS A 21 0.40 6.24 -10.75
CA LYS A 21 1.71 6.86 -10.93
C LYS A 21 2.67 6.62 -9.77
N GLY A 22 2.16 6.67 -8.56
CA GLY A 22 2.94 6.54 -7.33
C GLY A 22 3.75 7.80 -6.97
N LEU A 23 4.52 8.37 -7.87
CA LEU A 23 5.27 9.61 -7.69
C LEU A 23 4.84 10.67 -8.71
N ALA A 24 4.91 11.94 -8.33
CA ALA A 24 4.67 13.04 -9.24
C ALA A 24 5.84 13.22 -10.22
N ASP A 25 5.54 13.68 -11.43
CA ASP A 25 6.54 13.88 -12.50
C ASP A 25 7.64 14.90 -12.11
N ASP A 26 7.36 15.78 -11.14
CA ASP A 26 8.30 16.74 -10.57
C ASP A 26 9.16 16.16 -9.43
N GLY A 27 9.03 14.86 -9.15
CA GLY A 27 9.70 14.15 -8.07
C GLY A 27 9.15 14.46 -6.68
N GLY A 28 8.00 15.11 -6.59
CA GLY A 28 7.26 15.33 -5.35
C GLY A 28 6.40 14.12 -4.96
N LEU A 29 5.89 14.16 -3.72
CA LEU A 29 4.89 13.21 -3.24
C LEU A 29 3.50 13.74 -3.55
N PHE A 30 2.56 12.83 -3.81
CA PHE A 30 1.18 13.20 -3.88
C PHE A 30 0.56 13.28 -2.47
N VAL A 31 -0.13 14.38 -2.22
CA VAL A 31 -0.89 14.59 -0.96
C VAL A 31 -2.30 15.08 -1.29
N PRO A 32 -3.31 14.75 -0.49
CA PRO A 32 -4.64 15.30 -0.66
C PRO A 32 -4.60 16.82 -0.45
N LYS A 33 -5.31 17.56 -1.29
CA LYS A 33 -5.40 19.03 -1.22
C LYS A 33 -6.09 19.51 0.07
N SER A 34 -6.98 18.68 0.59
CA SER A 34 -7.69 18.93 1.85
C SER A 34 -7.95 17.58 2.54
N ILE A 35 -7.96 17.58 3.86
CA ILE A 35 -8.30 16.42 4.68
C ILE A 35 -9.63 16.72 5.36
N LYS A 36 -10.58 15.78 5.30
CA LYS A 36 -11.85 15.90 6.02
C LYS A 36 -11.56 15.98 7.52
N GLN A 37 -12.11 17.02 8.15
CA GLN A 37 -12.12 17.13 9.61
C GLN A 37 -13.45 16.59 10.12
N PHE A 38 -13.37 15.61 10.99
CA PHE A 38 -14.56 15.04 11.63
C PHE A 38 -15.00 15.91 12.80
N GLN A 39 -16.30 16.19 12.85
CA GLN A 39 -16.92 16.82 14.02
C GLN A 39 -17.07 15.79 15.14
N LYS A 40 -17.25 16.27 16.38
CA LYS A 40 -17.35 15.39 17.58
C LYS A 40 -18.45 14.34 17.43
N GLU A 41 -19.60 14.73 16.92
CA GLU A 41 -20.73 13.83 16.67
C GLU A 41 -20.41 12.74 15.64
N GLU A 42 -19.69 13.10 14.56
CA GLU A 42 -19.23 12.13 13.56
C GLU A 42 -18.26 11.12 14.20
N LEU A 43 -17.30 11.60 15.02
CA LEU A 43 -16.36 10.73 15.74
C LEU A 43 -17.07 9.79 16.72
N ASP A 44 -18.12 10.27 17.40
CA ASP A 44 -18.90 9.44 18.33
C ASP A 44 -19.66 8.34 17.57
N ASN A 45 -20.16 8.61 16.37
CA ASN A 45 -20.80 7.60 15.53
C ASN A 45 -19.81 6.55 15.01
N LEU A 46 -18.56 6.93 14.73
CA LEU A 46 -17.51 6.00 14.28
C LEU A 46 -17.09 4.99 15.35
N LYS A 47 -17.26 5.30 16.63
CA LYS A 47 -16.83 4.43 17.75
C LYS A 47 -17.50 3.05 17.78
N ASN A 48 -18.70 2.94 17.24
CA ASN A 48 -19.51 1.73 17.30
C ASN A 48 -19.43 0.90 16.01
N LEU A 49 -18.64 1.35 15.03
CA LEU A 49 -18.47 0.64 13.75
C LEU A 49 -17.52 -0.55 13.92
N SER A 50 -17.76 -1.59 13.12
CA SER A 50 -16.75 -2.63 12.90
C SER A 50 -15.49 -2.03 12.26
N TYR A 51 -14.35 -2.73 12.33
CA TYR A 51 -13.13 -2.27 11.66
C TYR A 51 -13.36 -2.03 10.17
N ASN A 52 -14.07 -2.93 9.49
CA ASN A 52 -14.33 -2.84 8.05
C ASN A 52 -15.19 -1.63 7.70
N ASP A 53 -16.25 -1.38 8.47
CA ASP A 53 -17.12 -0.22 8.27
C ASP A 53 -16.37 1.09 8.56
N LEU A 54 -15.60 1.12 9.65
CA LEU A 54 -14.76 2.26 9.99
C LEU A 54 -13.75 2.55 8.87
N ALA A 55 -13.07 1.52 8.38
CA ALA A 55 -12.11 1.67 7.28
C ALA A 55 -12.79 2.22 6.02
N ALA A 56 -14.00 1.76 5.69
CA ALA A 56 -14.76 2.29 4.55
C ALA A 56 -15.10 3.78 4.72
N GLU A 57 -15.58 4.19 5.90
CA GLU A 57 -15.93 5.60 6.18
C GLU A 57 -14.70 6.52 6.13
N ILE A 58 -13.53 6.03 6.57
CA ILE A 58 -12.30 6.81 6.56
C ILE A 58 -11.68 6.88 5.16
N ILE A 59 -11.68 5.78 4.41
CA ILE A 59 -10.98 5.69 3.11
C ILE A 59 -11.82 6.29 1.98
N TYR A 60 -13.13 6.08 1.97
CA TYR A 60 -13.99 6.48 0.86
C TYR A 60 -13.85 7.94 0.42
N PRO A 61 -13.77 8.95 1.33
CA PRO A 61 -13.54 10.34 0.95
C PRO A 61 -12.27 10.57 0.14
N PHE A 62 -11.25 9.73 0.30
CA PHE A 62 -9.96 9.90 -0.38
C PHE A 62 -9.94 9.31 -1.79
N ILE A 63 -10.69 8.25 -2.05
CA ILE A 63 -10.66 7.55 -3.35
C ILE A 63 -11.58 8.18 -4.40
N GLY A 64 -12.53 9.03 -3.99
CA GLY A 64 -13.45 9.72 -4.91
C GLY A 64 -14.28 8.74 -5.76
N ASP A 65 -14.40 9.05 -7.05
CA ASP A 65 -15.19 8.24 -8.00
C ASP A 65 -14.43 7.04 -8.58
N PHE A 66 -13.26 6.72 -8.06
CA PHE A 66 -12.46 5.60 -8.56
C PHE A 66 -13.10 4.25 -8.27
N ILE A 67 -13.67 4.09 -7.07
CA ILE A 67 -14.32 2.87 -6.60
C ILE A 67 -15.65 3.24 -5.96
N SER A 68 -16.72 2.49 -6.23
CA SER A 68 -17.98 2.68 -5.51
C SER A 68 -17.84 2.33 -4.02
N LYS A 69 -18.70 2.87 -3.17
CA LYS A 69 -18.64 2.57 -1.73
C LYS A 69 -18.89 1.09 -1.45
N ASP A 70 -19.80 0.45 -2.18
CA ASP A 70 -20.11 -0.97 -2.03
C ASP A 70 -18.94 -1.86 -2.46
N ASP A 71 -18.29 -1.54 -3.60
CA ASP A 71 -17.07 -2.22 -4.03
C ASP A 71 -15.94 -2.05 -3.00
N LEU A 72 -15.78 -0.85 -2.42
CA LEU A 72 -14.78 -0.60 -1.39
C LEU A 72 -15.03 -1.46 -0.15
N ILE A 73 -16.27 -1.53 0.34
CA ILE A 73 -16.64 -2.37 1.49
C ILE A 73 -16.31 -3.84 1.20
N SER A 74 -16.67 -4.32 0.01
CA SER A 74 -16.34 -5.69 -0.43
C SER A 74 -14.83 -5.94 -0.46
N MET A 75 -14.05 -4.99 -0.99
CA MET A 75 -12.59 -5.10 -1.02
C MET A 75 -11.95 -5.07 0.36
N ILE A 76 -12.44 -4.22 1.27
CA ILE A 76 -11.99 -4.16 2.66
C ILE A 76 -12.24 -5.51 3.34
N SER A 77 -13.44 -6.04 3.23
CA SER A 77 -13.78 -7.35 3.79
C SER A 77 -12.87 -8.46 3.24
N LYS A 78 -12.66 -8.49 1.92
CA LYS A 78 -11.75 -9.45 1.28
C LYS A 78 -10.30 -9.27 1.74
N SER A 79 -9.84 -8.01 1.89
CA SER A 79 -8.45 -7.71 2.25
C SER A 79 -8.10 -8.22 3.65
N TYR A 80 -9.04 -8.19 4.57
CA TYR A 80 -8.78 -8.52 5.97
C TYR A 80 -9.32 -9.89 6.39
N SER A 81 -9.96 -10.64 5.49
CA SER A 81 -10.49 -11.98 5.78
C SER A 81 -9.43 -13.01 6.20
N ASN A 82 -8.17 -12.80 5.80
CA ASN A 82 -7.05 -13.69 6.12
C ASN A 82 -6.20 -13.20 7.30
N PHE A 83 -6.65 -12.15 8.00
CA PHE A 83 -5.97 -11.70 9.21
C PHE A 83 -6.22 -12.68 10.35
N ARG A 84 -5.26 -12.81 11.26
CA ARG A 84 -5.29 -13.75 12.38
C ARG A 84 -6.13 -13.25 13.56
N SER A 85 -6.64 -12.04 13.48
CA SER A 85 -7.52 -11.41 14.45
C SER A 85 -8.73 -10.86 13.75
N ASP A 86 -9.93 -11.13 14.26
CA ASP A 86 -11.20 -10.62 13.73
C ASP A 86 -11.26 -9.08 13.76
N ASP A 87 -10.56 -8.48 14.73
CA ASP A 87 -10.45 -7.03 14.83
C ASP A 87 -9.44 -6.39 13.88
N VAL A 88 -8.75 -7.18 13.04
CA VAL A 88 -7.65 -6.76 12.13
C VAL A 88 -6.48 -6.12 12.89
N VAL A 89 -6.75 -5.15 13.76
CA VAL A 89 -5.81 -4.53 14.71
C VAL A 89 -6.35 -4.69 16.12
N LYS A 90 -5.47 -4.96 17.08
CA LYS A 90 -5.84 -5.17 18.47
C LYS A 90 -5.14 -4.16 19.37
N ILE A 91 -5.83 -3.73 20.41
CA ILE A 91 -5.23 -2.88 21.45
C ILE A 91 -5.04 -3.73 22.71
N SER A 92 -3.79 -3.95 23.09
CA SER A 92 -3.40 -4.63 24.32
C SER A 92 -3.01 -3.63 25.40
N ASN A 93 -3.37 -3.92 26.66
CA ASN A 93 -2.98 -3.09 27.79
C ASN A 93 -1.72 -3.69 28.45
N LEU A 94 -0.69 -2.88 28.60
CA LEU A 94 0.53 -3.23 29.30
C LEU A 94 0.75 -2.22 30.44
N GLY A 95 0.22 -2.50 31.60
CA GLY A 95 0.16 -1.55 32.71
C GLY A 95 -0.62 -0.29 32.31
N ASN A 96 0.02 0.86 32.32
CA ASN A 96 -0.59 2.14 31.94
C ASN A 96 -0.46 2.44 30.43
N LEU A 97 0.19 1.57 29.65
CA LEU A 97 0.38 1.75 28.21
C LEU A 97 -0.69 0.99 27.44
N LYS A 98 -1.12 1.59 26.33
CA LYS A 98 -1.91 0.92 25.32
C LYS A 98 -1.01 0.64 24.12
N VAL A 99 -0.94 -0.63 23.71
CA VAL A 99 -0.14 -1.10 22.60
C VAL A 99 -1.09 -1.47 21.46
N LEU A 100 -0.95 -0.76 20.33
CA LEU A 100 -1.67 -1.10 19.10
C LEU A 100 -0.88 -2.17 18.35
N GLU A 101 -1.45 -3.36 18.24
CA GLU A 101 -0.84 -4.51 17.58
C GLU A 101 -1.17 -4.49 16.08
N LEU A 102 -0.15 -4.38 15.22
CA LEU A 102 -0.30 -4.27 13.75
C LEU A 102 0.25 -5.49 13.00
N PHE A 103 0.50 -6.60 13.71
CA PHE A 103 1.18 -7.79 13.18
C PHE A 103 0.25 -8.99 12.94
N HIS A 104 -1.06 -8.78 12.87
CA HIS A 104 -2.04 -9.85 12.70
C HIS A 104 -2.28 -10.24 11.22
N GLY A 105 -1.62 -9.58 10.29
CA GLY A 105 -1.71 -9.89 8.86
C GLY A 105 -0.93 -11.13 8.44
N PRO A 106 -1.04 -11.53 7.16
CA PRO A 106 -0.46 -12.78 6.64
C PRO A 106 1.06 -12.85 6.74
N THR A 107 1.77 -11.71 6.62
CA THR A 107 3.24 -11.67 6.70
C THR A 107 3.77 -11.18 8.05
N LEU A 108 2.88 -10.95 9.01
CA LEU A 108 3.18 -10.46 10.37
C LEU A 108 3.80 -9.05 10.40
N ALA A 109 3.72 -8.32 9.30
CA ALA A 109 4.19 -6.95 9.20
C ALA A 109 3.01 -5.98 9.17
N PHE A 110 3.15 -4.82 9.80
CA PHE A 110 2.12 -3.76 9.76
C PHE A 110 1.75 -3.34 8.33
N LYS A 111 2.64 -3.59 7.38
CA LYS A 111 2.44 -3.30 5.96
C LYS A 111 1.31 -4.11 5.33
N ASP A 112 0.96 -5.25 5.90
CA ASP A 112 -0.15 -6.07 5.44
C ASP A 112 -1.47 -5.29 5.39
N ILE A 113 -1.69 -4.41 6.37
CA ILE A 113 -2.92 -3.62 6.47
C ILE A 113 -3.15 -2.80 5.19
N ALA A 114 -2.12 -2.11 4.71
CA ALA A 114 -2.23 -1.33 3.49
C ALA A 114 -2.10 -2.19 2.22
N MET A 115 -1.14 -3.11 2.18
CA MET A 115 -0.81 -3.86 0.97
C MET A 115 -1.94 -4.77 0.50
N GLN A 116 -2.68 -5.41 1.40
CA GLN A 116 -3.82 -6.26 1.04
C GLN A 116 -4.89 -5.45 0.30
N LEU A 117 -5.20 -4.24 0.79
CA LEU A 117 -6.18 -3.37 0.14
C LEU A 117 -5.65 -2.80 -1.20
N ILE A 118 -4.39 -2.37 -1.24
CA ILE A 118 -3.72 -1.91 -2.46
C ILE A 118 -3.75 -3.00 -3.54
N GLY A 119 -3.48 -4.24 -3.17
CA GLY A 119 -3.55 -5.37 -4.09
C GLY A 119 -4.95 -5.56 -4.70
N ASN A 120 -6.01 -5.36 -3.92
CA ASN A 120 -7.37 -5.42 -4.42
C ASN A 120 -7.74 -4.20 -5.28
N PHE A 121 -7.21 -3.01 -4.99
CA PHE A 121 -7.37 -1.83 -5.86
C PHE A 121 -6.71 -2.04 -7.23
N TYR A 122 -5.51 -2.62 -7.27
CA TYR A 122 -4.87 -2.97 -8.55
C TYR A 122 -5.72 -3.96 -9.33
N GLN A 123 -6.20 -5.05 -8.72
CA GLN A 123 -7.04 -6.03 -9.42
C GLN A 123 -8.31 -5.38 -9.95
N TYR A 124 -8.98 -4.56 -9.13
CA TYR A 124 -10.18 -3.83 -9.54
C TYR A 124 -9.96 -2.94 -10.78
N HIS A 125 -8.81 -2.26 -10.82
CA HIS A 125 -8.44 -1.46 -11.98
C HIS A 125 -8.14 -2.31 -13.21
N LEU A 126 -7.35 -3.37 -13.04
CA LEU A 126 -6.90 -4.23 -14.13
C LEU A 126 -8.04 -5.05 -14.76
N ASP A 127 -9.03 -5.43 -13.98
CA ASP A 127 -10.23 -6.13 -14.48
C ASP A 127 -11.04 -5.24 -15.45
N ARG A 128 -10.93 -3.91 -15.33
CA ARG A 128 -11.61 -2.93 -16.17
C ARG A 128 -10.79 -2.44 -17.35
N ASP A 129 -9.49 -2.20 -17.13
CA ASP A 129 -8.59 -1.60 -18.14
C ASP A 129 -7.86 -2.65 -18.97
N GLN A 130 -7.82 -3.90 -18.53
CA GLN A 130 -7.21 -5.08 -19.17
C GLN A 130 -5.75 -4.91 -19.60
N LYS A 131 -5.07 -3.89 -19.09
CA LYS A 131 -3.64 -3.67 -19.35
C LYS A 131 -2.81 -4.43 -18.32
N LYS A 132 -1.66 -4.92 -18.77
CA LYS A 132 -0.70 -5.56 -17.87
C LYS A 132 0.11 -4.49 -17.14
N ILE A 133 0.27 -4.63 -15.82
CA ILE A 133 1.12 -3.76 -14.99
C ILE A 133 2.26 -4.59 -14.41
N ASN A 134 3.46 -4.00 -14.40
CA ASN A 134 4.63 -4.56 -13.74
C ASN A 134 4.98 -3.69 -12.52
N ILE A 135 4.81 -4.28 -11.34
CA ILE A 135 5.12 -3.62 -10.07
C ILE A 135 6.54 -3.98 -9.68
N ILE A 136 7.35 -2.96 -9.41
CA ILE A 136 8.75 -3.12 -9.01
C ILE A 136 8.94 -2.53 -7.61
N VAL A 137 9.53 -3.33 -6.71
CA VAL A 137 9.70 -3.01 -5.30
C VAL A 137 11.15 -3.26 -4.90
N ALA A 138 11.80 -2.28 -4.27
CA ALA A 138 13.01 -2.52 -3.49
C ALA A 138 12.64 -2.75 -2.03
N THR A 139 13.21 -3.76 -1.40
CA THR A 139 12.86 -4.13 -0.03
C THR A 139 14.07 -4.54 0.81
N SER A 140 13.98 -4.26 2.10
CA SER A 140 14.83 -4.86 3.13
C SER A 140 14.19 -6.07 3.82
N GLY A 141 12.98 -6.48 3.36
CA GLY A 141 12.27 -7.65 3.88
C GLY A 141 10.75 -7.47 3.94
N ASP A 142 10.22 -6.76 4.92
CA ASP A 142 8.79 -6.68 5.24
C ASP A 142 7.93 -6.17 4.08
N THR A 143 8.38 -5.11 3.41
CA THR A 143 7.62 -4.52 2.29
C THR A 143 7.52 -5.51 1.12
N GLY A 144 8.59 -6.23 0.82
CA GLY A 144 8.59 -7.24 -0.23
C GLY A 144 7.67 -8.42 0.09
N ALA A 145 7.73 -8.93 1.32
CA ALA A 145 6.85 -10.01 1.76
C ALA A 145 5.38 -9.61 1.68
N ALA A 146 5.03 -8.43 2.21
CA ALA A 146 3.65 -7.94 2.17
C ALA A 146 3.16 -7.65 0.74
N ALA A 147 4.04 -7.12 -0.14
CA ALA A 147 3.71 -6.88 -1.54
C ALA A 147 3.48 -8.19 -2.31
N ILE A 148 4.35 -9.17 -2.12
CA ILE A 148 4.18 -10.50 -2.73
C ILE A 148 2.86 -11.12 -2.29
N ASP A 149 2.61 -11.16 -0.99
CA ASP A 149 1.39 -11.79 -0.48
C ASP A 149 0.12 -11.13 -1.01
N ALA A 150 0.11 -9.80 -1.10
CA ALA A 150 -1.02 -9.05 -1.62
C ALA A 150 -1.23 -9.13 -3.13
N LEU A 151 -0.16 -9.39 -3.90
CA LEU A 151 -0.17 -9.30 -5.37
C LEU A 151 -0.02 -10.65 -6.07
N LYS A 152 0.41 -11.70 -5.37
CA LYS A 152 0.54 -13.05 -5.93
C LYS A 152 -0.77 -13.56 -6.51
N GLY A 153 -0.68 -14.27 -7.62
CA GLY A 153 -1.83 -14.88 -8.28
C GLY A 153 -2.82 -13.91 -8.92
N LYS A 154 -2.57 -12.58 -8.88
CA LYS A 154 -3.46 -11.60 -9.51
C LYS A 154 -3.26 -11.57 -11.03
N SER A 155 -4.38 -11.43 -11.75
CA SER A 155 -4.37 -11.38 -13.21
C SER A 155 -3.81 -10.06 -13.73
N ASN A 156 -3.13 -10.11 -14.87
CA ASN A 156 -2.57 -8.93 -15.55
C ASN A 156 -1.59 -8.09 -14.70
N LEU A 157 -0.98 -8.71 -13.69
CA LEU A 157 -0.03 -8.07 -12.81
C LEU A 157 1.19 -8.96 -12.58
N ASN A 158 2.38 -8.40 -12.74
CA ASN A 158 3.62 -9.03 -12.28
C ASN A 158 4.21 -8.22 -11.13
N VAL A 159 4.85 -8.88 -10.18
CA VAL A 159 5.59 -8.25 -9.10
C VAL A 159 7.05 -8.68 -9.11
N PHE A 160 7.93 -7.69 -9.20
CA PHE A 160 9.39 -7.86 -9.17
C PHE A 160 9.90 -7.28 -7.86
N VAL A 161 10.51 -8.11 -7.04
CA VAL A 161 11.01 -7.73 -5.71
C VAL A 161 12.52 -7.80 -5.71
N LEU A 162 13.16 -6.64 -5.63
CA LEU A 162 14.60 -6.48 -5.54
C LEU A 162 15.01 -6.42 -4.06
N HIS A 163 15.90 -7.31 -3.65
CA HIS A 163 16.42 -7.34 -2.28
C HIS A 163 17.94 -7.60 -2.27
N PRO A 164 18.66 -7.09 -1.25
CA PRO A 164 20.10 -7.33 -1.17
C PRO A 164 20.40 -8.81 -0.89
N ASN A 165 21.31 -9.38 -1.68
CA ASN A 165 21.70 -10.77 -1.55
C ASN A 165 22.29 -11.05 -0.16
N ASN A 166 21.75 -12.06 0.55
CA ASN A 166 22.18 -12.47 1.87
C ASN A 166 22.22 -11.38 2.97
N LYS A 167 21.54 -10.23 2.78
CA LYS A 167 21.49 -9.12 3.74
C LYS A 167 20.09 -8.84 4.27
N ILE A 168 19.20 -9.80 4.19
CA ILE A 168 17.87 -9.80 4.82
C ILE A 168 17.77 -10.95 5.79
N SER A 169 16.89 -10.87 6.79
CA SER A 169 16.74 -11.95 7.76
C SER A 169 16.25 -13.25 7.08
N PRO A 170 16.64 -14.43 7.59
CA PRO A 170 16.17 -15.71 7.04
C PRO A 170 14.65 -15.83 7.01
N VAL A 171 13.96 -15.28 8.02
CA VAL A 171 12.49 -15.31 8.10
C VAL A 171 11.88 -14.47 6.98
N GLN A 172 12.34 -13.22 6.81
CA GLN A 172 11.85 -12.33 5.74
C GLN A 172 12.14 -12.92 4.35
N ARG A 173 13.35 -13.44 4.16
CA ARG A 173 13.69 -14.13 2.90
C ARG A 173 12.72 -15.29 2.63
N ARG A 174 12.45 -16.12 3.63
CA ARG A 174 11.53 -17.24 3.48
C ARG A 174 10.12 -16.78 3.12
N LEU A 175 9.60 -15.76 3.78
CA LEU A 175 8.28 -15.18 3.47
C LEU A 175 8.15 -14.67 2.03
N MET A 176 9.26 -14.22 1.42
CA MET A 176 9.26 -13.78 0.02
C MET A 176 9.42 -14.92 -0.98
N THR A 177 10.14 -16.01 -0.62
CA THR A 177 10.59 -17.02 -1.57
C THR A 177 9.81 -18.34 -1.53
N ILE A 178 8.82 -18.50 -0.66
CA ILE A 178 7.97 -19.70 -0.58
C ILE A 178 6.82 -19.70 -1.61
N HIS A 179 6.65 -18.64 -2.36
CA HIS A 179 5.57 -18.46 -3.31
C HIS A 179 5.97 -18.96 -4.69
N GLU A 180 5.12 -19.80 -5.29
CA GLU A 180 5.35 -20.44 -6.60
C GLU A 180 4.50 -19.83 -7.72
N GLU A 181 3.80 -18.73 -7.43
CA GLU A 181 2.94 -18.06 -8.40
C GLU A 181 3.74 -17.45 -9.56
N ASN A 182 3.29 -17.70 -10.78
CA ASN A 182 3.98 -17.34 -12.03
C ASN A 182 4.14 -15.80 -12.24
N ASN A 183 3.49 -15.00 -11.43
CA ASN A 183 3.56 -13.54 -11.51
C ASN A 183 4.49 -12.92 -10.47
N VAL A 184 5.24 -13.72 -9.70
CA VAL A 184 6.15 -13.28 -8.63
C VAL A 184 7.60 -13.54 -9.03
N PHE A 185 8.42 -12.50 -9.03
CA PHE A 185 9.83 -12.55 -9.40
C PHE A 185 10.69 -11.95 -8.28
N ASN A 186 11.45 -12.79 -7.57
CA ASN A 186 12.42 -12.38 -6.57
C ASN A 186 13.80 -12.21 -7.21
N ILE A 187 14.41 -11.05 -7.03
CA ILE A 187 15.71 -10.70 -7.60
C ILE A 187 16.66 -10.34 -6.47
N ALA A 188 17.64 -11.21 -6.22
CA ALA A 188 18.72 -10.94 -5.29
C ALA A 188 19.77 -10.07 -5.98
N VAL A 189 20.04 -8.90 -5.43
CA VAL A 189 21.01 -7.92 -5.95
C VAL A 189 22.27 -7.97 -5.13
N GLU A 190 23.43 -8.08 -5.81
CA GLU A 190 24.74 -7.94 -5.15
C GLU A 190 24.93 -6.47 -4.76
N GLY A 191 24.74 -6.17 -3.48
CA GLY A 191 24.78 -4.83 -2.96
C GLY A 191 24.10 -4.71 -1.60
N ASN A 192 23.63 -3.52 -1.28
CA ASN A 192 22.83 -3.24 -0.09
C ASN A 192 21.42 -2.77 -0.48
N PHE A 193 20.60 -2.38 0.51
CA PHE A 193 19.23 -1.91 0.25
C PHE A 193 19.20 -0.62 -0.58
N ASP A 194 20.16 0.29 -0.36
CA ASP A 194 20.22 1.54 -1.13
C ASP A 194 20.55 1.28 -2.60
N ASP A 195 21.35 0.26 -2.90
CA ASP A 195 21.64 -0.18 -4.26
C ASP A 195 20.36 -0.68 -4.96
N CYS A 196 19.55 -1.48 -4.26
CA CYS A 196 18.23 -1.90 -4.77
C CYS A 196 17.31 -0.71 -5.03
N GLN A 197 17.25 0.25 -4.11
CA GLN A 197 16.46 1.47 -4.27
C GLN A 197 16.93 2.32 -5.45
N ASN A 198 18.25 2.46 -5.63
CA ASN A 198 18.82 3.24 -6.71
C ASN A 198 18.51 2.62 -8.07
N LEU A 199 18.54 1.29 -8.18
CA LEU A 199 18.10 0.58 -9.38
C LEU A 199 16.63 0.87 -9.69
N VAL A 200 15.74 0.76 -8.72
CA VAL A 200 14.31 1.06 -8.91
C VAL A 200 14.10 2.53 -9.31
N LYS A 201 14.78 3.48 -8.68
CA LYS A 201 14.73 4.90 -9.05
C LYS A 201 15.22 5.15 -10.47
N ALA A 202 16.32 4.50 -10.88
CA ALA A 202 16.85 4.61 -12.24
C ALA A 202 15.85 4.10 -13.28
N MET A 203 15.17 2.97 -13.00
CA MET A 203 14.11 2.42 -13.86
C MET A 203 12.92 3.38 -13.98
N PHE A 204 12.49 4.03 -12.88
CA PHE A 204 11.42 5.03 -12.93
C PHE A 204 11.81 6.30 -13.68
N ASN A 205 13.07 6.72 -13.57
CA ASN A 205 13.58 7.91 -14.27
C ASN A 205 13.78 7.69 -15.76
N ASP A 206 13.93 6.45 -16.22
CA ASP A 206 13.92 6.11 -17.65
C ASP A 206 12.46 6.02 -18.13
N GLU A 207 11.96 7.15 -18.63
CA GLU A 207 10.58 7.23 -19.12
C GLU A 207 10.27 6.26 -20.27
N LYS A 208 11.24 5.96 -21.13
CA LYS A 208 11.04 5.02 -22.24
C LYS A 208 10.86 3.61 -21.71
N PHE A 209 11.73 3.21 -20.79
CA PHE A 209 11.66 1.91 -20.14
C PHE A 209 10.38 1.77 -19.32
N SER A 210 10.11 2.70 -18.40
CA SER A 210 8.97 2.63 -17.49
C SER A 210 7.63 2.59 -18.23
N LYS A 211 7.48 3.38 -19.31
CA LYS A 211 6.29 3.36 -20.16
C LYS A 211 6.18 2.07 -20.99
N ALA A 212 7.30 1.55 -21.54
CA ALA A 212 7.30 0.35 -22.37
C ALA A 212 6.82 -0.89 -21.61
N ILE A 213 7.13 -0.99 -20.32
CA ILE A 213 6.73 -2.12 -19.48
C ILE A 213 5.50 -1.83 -18.60
N ASN A 214 4.86 -0.68 -18.74
CA ASN A 214 3.78 -0.28 -17.84
C ASN A 214 4.20 -0.38 -16.36
N MET A 215 5.32 0.25 -16.03
CA MET A 215 5.89 0.15 -14.69
C MET A 215 5.07 0.91 -13.67
N SER A 216 4.84 0.28 -12.54
CA SER A 216 4.29 0.92 -11.34
C SER A 216 5.08 0.48 -10.11
N GLY A 217 4.90 1.18 -9.02
CA GLY A 217 5.57 0.88 -7.77
C GLY A 217 4.57 0.67 -6.64
N VAL A 218 4.93 -0.21 -5.72
CA VAL A 218 4.24 -0.32 -4.43
C VAL A 218 5.23 0.04 -3.34
N ASN A 219 4.97 1.17 -2.72
CA ASN A 219 5.77 1.58 -1.59
C ASN A 219 4.84 2.32 -0.60
N SER A 220 5.25 2.45 0.63
CA SER A 220 4.51 3.20 1.66
C SER A 220 4.26 4.66 1.26
N ILE A 221 5.01 5.20 0.30
CA ILE A 221 4.83 6.54 -0.26
C ILE A 221 3.68 6.58 -1.28
N ASN A 222 3.42 5.49 -2.01
CA ASN A 222 2.33 5.40 -2.98
C ASN A 222 0.97 5.19 -2.32
N SER A 223 0.98 4.75 -1.09
CA SER A 223 -0.25 4.59 -0.36
C SER A 223 -0.62 5.88 0.34
N VAL A 224 -1.20 6.82 -0.41
CA VAL A 224 -1.95 7.92 0.21
C VAL A 224 -2.96 7.37 1.22
N SER A 225 -3.53 6.20 0.97
CA SER A 225 -4.29 5.41 1.92
C SER A 225 -3.50 4.98 3.15
N TYR A 226 -2.20 4.67 3.03
CA TYR A 226 -1.38 4.24 4.16
C TYR A 226 -1.08 5.38 5.14
N THR A 227 -0.77 6.56 4.64
CA THR A 227 -0.53 7.76 5.47
C THR A 227 -1.77 8.15 6.28
N HIS A 228 -2.95 7.72 5.84
CA HIS A 228 -4.23 8.04 6.49
C HIS A 228 -4.81 6.89 7.31
N LEU A 229 -4.40 5.64 7.06
CA LEU A 229 -4.73 4.48 7.90
C LEU A 229 -3.84 4.38 9.14
N THR A 230 -2.63 4.91 9.11
CA THR A 230 -1.83 5.12 10.30
C THR A 230 -2.25 6.45 10.91
N LEU A 231 -2.99 6.39 12.00
CA LEU A 231 -3.19 7.56 12.86
C LEU A 231 -1.83 8.25 13.09
N PRO A 232 -1.77 9.59 13.04
CA PRO A 232 -0.56 10.30 13.38
C PRO A 232 -0.16 9.90 14.80
N THR A 233 0.90 9.11 14.92
CA THR A 233 1.47 8.65 16.18
C THR A 233 2.29 9.75 16.86
N THR A 234 2.25 10.96 16.33
CA THR A 234 2.84 12.13 16.94
C THR A 234 1.74 12.98 17.57
N SER A 235 1.35 12.64 18.79
CA SER A 235 0.93 13.68 19.71
C SER A 235 2.17 14.57 19.94
N PRO A 236 2.07 15.89 19.78
CA PRO A 236 3.14 16.77 20.25
C PRO A 236 3.25 16.55 21.76
N VAL A 237 4.46 16.24 22.21
CA VAL A 237 4.88 16.29 23.61
C VAL A 237 4.93 17.73 24.02
#